data_9f5770ce98ebb7896584a3790edfd50e
#
_entry.id   9f5770ce98ebb7896584a3790edfd50e
#
_cell.length_a   1.000
_cell.length_b   1.000
_cell.length_c   1.000
_cell.angle_alpha   90.00
_cell.angle_beta   90.00
_cell.angle_gamma   90.00
#
_symmetry.space_group_name_H-M   'P 1'
#
loop_
_entity.id
_entity.type
_entity.pdbx_description
1 polymer ?
#
loop_
_entity_poly.entity_id
_entity_poly.type
_entity_poly.pdbx_seq_one_letter_code
_entity_poly.pdbx_strand_id
1 'polypeptide(L)'
;MKKFFFLASVAMAALSLNAQDLLLEEYFEYEPGSNLITDTVTASDNIDGVTGWSTVSNKNSGLTRFTITDAPLTYDGYAGSGMGNALLFTPQSQSGQSVFKNWSHGITNDTTIYIAFMLQFPKQSVNYPGSDYFFGIKMEPAASSSNFAGRLYAAVEAMDEVTGTPFTGQEISFGINKSSDGQAVWTNPEEEPFFTFDQTYLIVYKYHVGVINGATAAEEKGNYDDESWLYVNPVLSAEPAEATLHQKDPQGKDAFRLSSSGKEMGSLRGFYLRGGEPGKANAIAPYIIDGIRVGYSWESVVGEQTPISNTQVLAPATKIIENGQVLIRRGENTYNLLGTQL
;
A
#
# COMPACT_ATOMS: atom_id res chain seq x y z
N MET A 1 -35.32 17.58 -23.44
CA MET A 1 -33.94 17.22 -23.81
C MET A 1 -32.84 17.98 -23.05
N LYS A 2 -33.09 19.09 -22.34
CA LYS A 2 -32.02 19.82 -21.58
C LYS A 2 -31.72 19.26 -20.17
N LYS A 3 -32.55 18.41 -19.61
CA LYS A 3 -32.34 17.86 -18.23
C LYS A 3 -31.45 16.61 -18.20
N PHE A 4 -31.30 15.89 -19.30
CA PHE A 4 -30.48 14.68 -19.38
C PHE A 4 -28.97 14.95 -19.47
N PHE A 5 -28.60 16.11 -20.07
CA PHE A 5 -27.19 16.49 -20.17
C PHE A 5 -26.56 16.95 -18.86
N PHE A 6 -27.36 17.41 -17.90
CA PHE A 6 -26.86 17.88 -16.61
C PHE A 6 -26.51 16.72 -15.67
N LEU A 7 -27.24 15.60 -15.77
CA LEU A 7 -26.96 14.41 -14.93
C LEU A 7 -25.69 13.69 -15.39
N ALA A 8 -25.44 13.62 -16.69
CA ALA A 8 -24.24 12.99 -17.23
C ALA A 8 -22.95 13.77 -16.90
N SER A 9 -23.02 15.10 -16.87
CA SER A 9 -21.85 15.93 -16.50
C SER A 9 -21.53 15.89 -15.00
N VAL A 10 -22.53 15.72 -14.13
CA VAL A 10 -22.30 15.57 -12.69
C VAL A 10 -21.71 14.19 -12.36
N ALA A 11 -22.13 13.12 -13.04
CA ALA A 11 -21.56 11.80 -12.85
C ALA A 11 -20.10 11.71 -13.34
N MET A 12 -19.76 12.34 -14.46
CA MET A 12 -18.36 12.41 -14.94
C MET A 12 -17.47 13.30 -14.07
N ALA A 13 -18.00 14.35 -13.44
CA ALA A 13 -17.24 15.18 -12.51
C ALA A 13 -16.94 14.44 -11.19
N ALA A 14 -17.85 13.59 -10.72
CA ALA A 14 -17.63 12.77 -9.53
C ALA A 14 -16.55 11.67 -9.76
N LEU A 15 -16.52 11.06 -10.95
CA LEU A 15 -15.51 10.08 -11.33
C LEU A 15 -14.12 10.71 -11.52
N SER A 16 -14.04 11.99 -11.93
CA SER A 16 -12.77 12.68 -12.09
C SER A 16 -12.17 13.19 -10.76
N LEU A 17 -12.97 13.41 -9.73
CA LEU A 17 -12.50 13.86 -8.42
C LEU A 17 -11.74 12.75 -7.70
N ASN A 18 -12.21 11.51 -7.73
CA ASN A 18 -11.56 10.39 -7.05
C ASN A 18 -10.20 9.99 -7.68
N ALA A 19 -10.03 10.17 -9.00
CA ALA A 19 -8.77 9.86 -9.68
C ALA A 19 -7.65 10.88 -9.41
N GLN A 20 -7.98 12.12 -9.01
CA GLN A 20 -7.00 13.16 -8.70
C GLN A 20 -6.36 12.98 -7.31
N ASP A 21 -6.99 12.21 -6.42
CA ASP A 21 -6.51 12.02 -5.04
C ASP A 21 -5.59 10.80 -4.88
N LEU A 22 -5.44 9.97 -5.92
CA LEU A 22 -4.54 8.82 -5.88
C LEU A 22 -3.10 9.21 -6.22
N LEU A 23 -2.19 8.75 -5.40
CA LEU A 23 -0.74 8.90 -5.56
C LEU A 23 -0.10 7.67 -6.21
N LEU A 24 -0.67 6.49 -5.96
CA LEU A 24 -0.18 5.21 -6.46
C LEU A 24 -1.30 4.17 -6.45
N GLU A 25 -1.26 3.28 -7.44
CA GLU A 25 -1.93 1.99 -7.47
C GLU A 25 -0.92 0.91 -7.85
N GLU A 26 -0.97 -0.25 -7.17
CA GLU A 26 -0.14 -1.41 -7.48
C GLU A 26 -0.98 -2.69 -7.33
N TYR A 27 -1.13 -3.42 -8.42
CA TYR A 27 -1.93 -4.65 -8.54
C TYR A 27 -1.10 -5.85 -8.97
N PHE A 28 0.23 -5.72 -8.93
CA PHE A 28 1.19 -6.78 -9.27
C PHE A 28 0.90 -7.49 -10.61
N GLU A 29 0.53 -6.72 -11.63
CA GLU A 29 0.26 -7.21 -12.99
C GLU A 29 1.56 -7.66 -13.70
N TYR A 30 2.33 -8.55 -13.08
CA TYR A 30 3.59 -9.10 -13.56
C TYR A 30 3.46 -10.60 -13.80
N GLU A 31 4.44 -11.21 -14.45
CA GLU A 31 4.44 -12.64 -14.77
C GLU A 31 4.38 -13.51 -13.51
N PRO A 32 3.38 -14.39 -13.35
CA PRO A 32 3.29 -15.29 -12.21
C PRO A 32 4.54 -16.16 -12.04
N GLY A 33 4.97 -16.35 -10.80
CA GLY A 33 6.19 -17.07 -10.46
C GLY A 33 7.48 -16.28 -10.65
N SER A 34 7.43 -15.09 -11.25
CA SER A 34 8.61 -14.22 -11.37
C SER A 34 8.95 -13.55 -10.05
N ASN A 35 10.19 -13.08 -9.93
CA ASN A 35 10.60 -12.23 -8.82
C ASN A 35 10.12 -10.80 -9.06
N LEU A 36 9.77 -10.09 -7.99
CA LEU A 36 9.36 -8.68 -8.06
C LEU A 36 10.46 -7.79 -8.69
N ILE A 37 11.72 -8.06 -8.39
CA ILE A 37 12.86 -7.40 -9.03
C ILE A 37 13.39 -8.33 -10.11
N THR A 38 13.22 -7.96 -11.36
CA THR A 38 13.60 -8.76 -12.54
C THR A 38 14.98 -8.41 -13.08
N ASP A 39 15.39 -7.15 -12.92
CA ASP A 39 16.68 -6.66 -13.35
C ASP A 39 17.74 -6.70 -12.22
N THR A 40 19.02 -6.65 -12.60
CA THR A 40 20.10 -6.48 -11.62
C THR A 40 20.10 -5.05 -11.10
N VAL A 41 19.41 -4.82 -10.00
CA VAL A 41 19.41 -3.53 -9.30
C VAL A 41 20.62 -3.46 -8.39
N THR A 42 21.62 -2.65 -8.75
CA THR A 42 22.93 -2.59 -8.07
C THR A 42 23.04 -1.50 -7.00
N ALA A 43 22.10 -0.55 -6.97
CA ALA A 43 22.07 0.54 -6.01
C ALA A 43 20.62 0.80 -5.55
N SER A 44 20.47 1.36 -4.37
CA SER A 44 19.15 1.70 -3.78
C SER A 44 18.32 2.68 -4.62
N ASP A 45 18.94 3.37 -5.57
CA ASP A 45 18.29 4.36 -6.42
C ASP A 45 17.96 3.81 -7.82
N ASN A 46 18.40 2.59 -8.13
CA ASN A 46 18.07 1.94 -9.38
C ASN A 46 16.68 1.33 -9.30
N ILE A 47 15.82 1.77 -10.18
CA ILE A 47 14.46 1.26 -10.32
C ILE A 47 14.48 0.15 -11.38
N ASP A 48 13.86 -0.99 -11.05
CA ASP A 48 13.62 -2.06 -12.02
C ASP A 48 12.77 -1.53 -13.19
N GLY A 49 13.30 -1.62 -14.41
CA GLY A 49 12.66 -1.05 -15.59
C GLY A 49 11.35 -1.73 -15.99
N VAL A 50 11.08 -2.93 -15.49
CA VAL A 50 9.86 -3.70 -15.76
C VAL A 50 8.79 -3.43 -14.72
N THR A 51 9.14 -3.52 -13.43
CA THR A 51 8.17 -3.46 -12.33
C THR A 51 8.06 -2.08 -11.68
N GLY A 52 9.06 -1.23 -11.86
CA GLY A 52 9.13 0.08 -11.20
C GLY A 52 9.46 0.00 -9.70
N TRP A 53 9.82 -1.18 -9.20
CA TRP A 53 10.29 -1.41 -7.83
C TRP A 53 11.81 -1.25 -7.72
N SER A 54 12.29 -1.07 -6.51
CA SER A 54 13.72 -0.98 -6.21
C SER A 54 14.06 -1.66 -4.89
N THR A 55 15.35 -1.88 -4.63
CA THR A 55 15.84 -2.43 -3.36
C THR A 55 16.35 -1.34 -2.43
N VAL A 56 16.19 -1.53 -1.13
CA VAL A 56 16.68 -0.57 -0.10
C VAL A 56 18.20 -0.64 0.08
N SER A 57 18.82 -1.74 -0.30
CA SER A 57 20.28 -1.92 -0.16
C SER A 57 20.87 -2.72 -1.32
N ASN A 58 22.16 -2.49 -1.59
CA ASN A 58 22.94 -3.19 -2.63
C ASN A 58 23.14 -4.70 -2.40
N LYS A 59 22.51 -5.30 -1.40
CA LYS A 59 22.61 -6.73 -1.11
C LYS A 59 21.64 -7.51 -2.00
N ASN A 60 22.01 -7.66 -3.26
CA ASN A 60 21.19 -8.28 -4.31
C ASN A 60 21.13 -9.82 -4.27
N SER A 61 21.77 -10.44 -3.33
CA SER A 61 21.73 -11.90 -3.21
C SER A 61 20.45 -12.31 -2.50
N GLY A 62 19.42 -12.69 -3.23
CA GLY A 62 18.20 -13.25 -2.66
C GLY A 62 16.91 -12.55 -3.08
N LEU A 63 16.85 -12.05 -4.30
CA LEU A 63 15.67 -11.42 -4.91
C LEU A 63 14.45 -12.36 -5.03
N THR A 64 14.64 -13.65 -4.73
CA THR A 64 13.58 -14.68 -4.75
C THR A 64 12.61 -14.60 -3.56
N ARG A 65 12.76 -13.61 -2.67
CA ARG A 65 11.90 -13.48 -1.47
C ARG A 65 10.53 -12.90 -1.76
N PHE A 66 10.46 -12.10 -2.81
CA PHE A 66 9.24 -11.44 -3.24
C PHE A 66 8.85 -11.99 -4.59
N THR A 67 7.90 -12.93 -4.60
CA THR A 67 7.48 -13.66 -5.80
C THR A 67 6.04 -13.31 -6.15
N ILE A 68 5.76 -13.13 -7.43
CA ILE A 68 4.42 -12.88 -7.94
C ILE A 68 3.62 -14.17 -7.87
N THR A 69 2.43 -14.12 -7.30
CA THR A 69 1.49 -15.25 -7.24
C THR A 69 0.78 -15.43 -8.58
N ASP A 70 0.02 -16.50 -8.71
CA ASP A 70 -0.81 -16.80 -9.90
C ASP A 70 -2.27 -16.34 -9.75
N ALA A 71 -2.60 -15.72 -8.63
CA ALA A 71 -3.94 -15.20 -8.35
C ALA A 71 -3.90 -14.00 -7.41
N PRO A 72 -4.84 -13.05 -7.57
CA PRO A 72 -5.00 -11.93 -6.66
C PRO A 72 -5.61 -12.37 -5.32
N LEU A 73 -5.48 -11.51 -4.31
CA LEU A 73 -6.34 -11.53 -3.14
C LEU A 73 -7.71 -10.91 -3.46
N THR A 74 -8.71 -11.26 -2.66
CA THR A 74 -10.06 -10.68 -2.79
C THR A 74 -10.58 -10.20 -1.45
N TYR A 75 -11.28 -9.05 -1.47
CA TYR A 75 -12.00 -8.49 -0.34
C TYR A 75 -13.23 -7.75 -0.86
N ASP A 76 -14.41 -8.10 -0.34
CA ASP A 76 -15.68 -7.59 -0.85
C ASP A 76 -15.82 -6.07 -0.73
N GLY A 77 -16.20 -5.42 -1.83
CA GLY A 77 -16.36 -3.97 -1.91
C GLY A 77 -15.08 -3.14 -2.01
N TYR A 78 -13.90 -3.72 -1.84
CA TYR A 78 -12.64 -2.97 -1.96
C TYR A 78 -12.24 -2.74 -3.43
N ALA A 79 -11.90 -1.50 -3.78
CA ALA A 79 -11.57 -1.13 -5.17
C ALA A 79 -10.34 -1.85 -5.74
N GLY A 80 -9.39 -2.24 -4.89
CA GLY A 80 -8.21 -3.00 -5.29
C GLY A 80 -8.39 -4.52 -5.32
N SER A 81 -9.61 -5.02 -5.04
CA SER A 81 -9.92 -6.44 -4.89
C SER A 81 -9.93 -7.19 -6.22
N GLY A 82 -9.25 -8.34 -6.28
CA GLY A 82 -9.33 -9.25 -7.42
C GLY A 82 -8.66 -8.73 -8.70
N MET A 83 -7.78 -7.75 -8.61
CA MET A 83 -7.05 -7.18 -9.75
C MET A 83 -5.64 -7.77 -9.83
N GLY A 84 -5.17 -8.00 -11.06
CA GLY A 84 -3.81 -8.48 -11.32
C GLY A 84 -3.46 -9.80 -10.65
N ASN A 85 -2.34 -9.81 -9.92
CA ASN A 85 -1.84 -10.91 -9.09
C ASN A 85 -1.56 -10.38 -7.68
N ALA A 86 -0.94 -11.19 -6.82
CA ALA A 86 -0.48 -10.74 -5.51
C ALA A 86 1.04 -10.93 -5.35
N LEU A 87 1.60 -10.40 -4.29
CA LEU A 87 3.01 -10.55 -3.94
C LEU A 87 3.16 -11.41 -2.69
N LEU A 88 3.85 -12.52 -2.82
CA LEU A 88 4.24 -13.41 -1.71
C LEU A 88 5.63 -13.05 -1.23
N PHE A 89 5.76 -12.68 0.04
CA PHE A 89 7.04 -12.64 0.75
C PHE A 89 7.33 -13.99 1.39
N THR A 90 8.54 -14.52 1.14
CA THR A 90 9.04 -15.73 1.78
C THR A 90 10.35 -15.44 2.51
N PRO A 91 10.43 -15.65 3.85
CA PRO A 91 11.65 -15.45 4.62
C PRO A 91 12.79 -16.35 4.14
N GLN A 92 13.99 -15.81 4.07
CA GLN A 92 15.20 -16.56 3.71
C GLN A 92 16.34 -16.28 4.71
N SER A 93 17.31 -17.19 4.79
CA SER A 93 18.39 -17.18 5.78
C SER A 93 19.42 -16.06 5.67
N GLN A 94 19.28 -15.16 4.71
CA GLN A 94 20.20 -14.03 4.53
C GLN A 94 19.53 -12.71 4.87
N SER A 95 20.29 -11.81 5.50
CA SER A 95 19.77 -10.55 6.00
C SER A 95 19.19 -9.61 4.93
N GLY A 96 17.99 -9.12 5.22
CA GLY A 96 17.64 -7.75 4.99
C GLY A 96 17.49 -7.31 3.54
N GLN A 97 16.70 -7.99 2.72
CA GLN A 97 16.22 -7.33 1.52
C GLN A 97 14.84 -6.71 1.80
N SER A 98 14.80 -5.40 1.64
CA SER A 98 13.57 -4.66 1.57
C SER A 98 13.45 -4.10 0.17
N VAL A 99 12.25 -4.09 -0.35
CA VAL A 99 11.91 -3.49 -1.64
C VAL A 99 11.04 -2.27 -1.41
N PHE A 100 11.09 -1.31 -2.29
CA PHE A 100 10.26 -0.12 -2.19
C PHE A 100 9.70 0.31 -3.54
N LYS A 101 8.58 1.03 -3.48
CA LYS A 101 7.97 1.71 -4.62
C LYS A 101 7.64 3.15 -4.23
N ASN A 102 8.02 4.09 -5.10
CA ASN A 102 7.72 5.50 -4.91
C ASN A 102 6.34 5.84 -5.50
N TRP A 103 5.62 6.73 -4.85
CA TRP A 103 4.45 7.37 -5.43
C TRP A 103 4.82 8.66 -6.18
N SER A 104 3.84 9.31 -6.80
CA SER A 104 4.06 10.35 -7.81
C SER A 104 4.87 11.56 -7.32
N HIS A 105 4.70 12.00 -6.06
CA HIS A 105 5.41 13.16 -5.52
C HIS A 105 5.56 13.07 -3.99
N GLY A 106 6.51 13.82 -3.45
CA GLY A 106 6.79 13.84 -2.01
C GLY A 106 5.70 14.53 -1.20
N ILE A 107 5.42 13.98 -0.02
CA ILE A 107 4.49 14.52 0.96
C ILE A 107 5.30 15.18 2.08
N THR A 108 4.97 16.39 2.37
CA THR A 108 5.58 17.19 3.43
C THR A 108 4.50 17.71 4.38
N ASN A 109 4.88 18.37 5.38
CA ASN A 109 4.15 19.19 6.36
C ASN A 109 2.60 19.24 6.27
N ASP A 110 1.91 19.06 7.38
CA ASP A 110 0.44 19.21 7.56
C ASP A 110 -0.40 18.48 6.49
N THR A 111 -0.08 17.23 6.28
CA THR A 111 -0.73 16.44 5.22
C THR A 111 -1.05 15.04 5.71
N THR A 112 -2.27 14.58 5.44
CA THR A 112 -2.71 13.21 5.71
C THR A 112 -2.65 12.39 4.44
N ILE A 113 -2.14 11.16 4.55
CA ILE A 113 -2.20 10.13 3.51
C ILE A 113 -2.86 8.87 4.04
N TYR A 114 -3.48 8.16 3.12
CA TYR A 114 -4.08 6.84 3.34
C TYR A 114 -3.39 5.82 2.45
N ILE A 115 -3.12 4.65 2.99
CA ILE A 115 -2.56 3.52 2.26
C ILE A 115 -3.44 2.32 2.55
N ALA A 116 -4.12 1.81 1.54
CA ALA A 116 -4.98 0.63 1.64
C ALA A 116 -4.37 -0.54 0.87
N PHE A 117 -4.49 -1.74 1.41
CA PHE A 117 -4.07 -2.98 0.74
C PHE A 117 -4.69 -4.20 1.39
N MET A 118 -4.76 -5.30 0.65
CA MET A 118 -5.12 -6.60 1.18
C MET A 118 -3.89 -7.34 1.70
N LEU A 119 -4.06 -8.05 2.81
CA LEU A 119 -2.99 -8.78 3.50
C LEU A 119 -3.49 -10.15 3.95
N GLN A 120 -2.68 -11.18 3.74
CA GLN A 120 -2.94 -12.52 4.23
C GLN A 120 -1.66 -13.13 4.80
N PHE A 121 -1.75 -13.79 5.95
CA PHE A 121 -0.68 -14.63 6.48
C PHE A 121 -1.07 -16.09 6.21
N PRO A 122 -0.35 -16.80 5.33
CA PRO A 122 -0.63 -18.20 5.08
C PRO A 122 -0.30 -19.06 6.32
N LYS A 123 -1.00 -20.17 6.52
CA LYS A 123 -0.86 -21.03 7.73
C LYS A 123 0.58 -21.45 8.02
N GLN A 124 1.40 -21.62 7.01
CA GLN A 124 2.84 -21.89 7.18
C GLN A 124 3.61 -20.80 7.93
N SER A 125 3.01 -19.62 8.10
CA SER A 125 3.60 -18.50 8.87
C SER A 125 3.84 -18.88 10.33
N VAL A 126 3.13 -19.85 10.88
CA VAL A 126 3.34 -20.41 12.23
C VAL A 126 4.77 -20.91 12.45
N ASN A 127 5.46 -21.36 11.40
CA ASN A 127 6.83 -21.83 11.45
C ASN A 127 7.86 -20.70 11.53
N TYR A 128 7.40 -19.45 11.47
CA TYR A 128 8.24 -18.25 11.46
C TYR A 128 7.76 -17.24 12.50
N PRO A 129 7.77 -17.61 13.79
CA PRO A 129 7.36 -16.68 14.83
C PRO A 129 8.25 -15.44 14.81
N GLY A 130 7.64 -14.28 14.89
CA GLY A 130 8.35 -13.00 14.86
C GLY A 130 7.38 -11.86 15.05
N SER A 131 7.91 -10.70 15.43
CA SER A 131 7.11 -9.53 15.78
C SER A 131 7.69 -8.22 15.22
N ASP A 132 8.34 -8.26 14.07
CA ASP A 132 8.93 -7.07 13.48
C ASP A 132 8.01 -6.41 12.44
N TYR A 133 8.35 -5.18 12.03
CA TYR A 133 7.58 -4.46 11.03
C TYR A 133 7.87 -5.02 9.63
N PHE A 134 6.83 -5.23 8.87
CA PHE A 134 6.91 -5.73 7.49
C PHE A 134 6.64 -4.65 6.45
N PHE A 135 6.04 -3.54 6.87
CA PHE A 135 5.68 -2.41 6.03
C PHE A 135 6.11 -1.09 6.68
N GLY A 136 6.44 -0.10 5.87
CA GLY A 136 6.72 1.25 6.35
C GLY A 136 6.72 2.29 5.24
N ILE A 137 6.59 3.56 5.64
CA ILE A 137 6.60 4.70 4.74
C ILE A 137 8.05 5.13 4.50
N LYS A 138 8.45 5.26 3.23
CA LYS A 138 9.80 5.67 2.82
C LYS A 138 9.91 7.18 2.81
N MET A 139 11.00 7.68 3.40
CA MET A 139 11.42 9.10 3.29
C MET A 139 12.39 9.29 2.13
N GLU A 140 12.39 10.47 1.52
CA GLU A 140 13.32 10.87 0.46
C GLU A 140 13.82 12.32 0.68
N PRO A 141 15.13 12.61 0.55
CA PRO A 141 16.19 11.63 0.33
C PRO A 141 16.36 10.73 1.54
N ALA A 142 16.53 9.45 1.29
CA ALA A 142 16.83 8.49 2.34
C ALA A 142 18.22 8.81 2.91
N ALA A 143 18.27 9.54 4.01
CA ALA A 143 19.53 9.88 4.67
C ALA A 143 20.25 8.63 5.22
N SER A 144 19.52 7.54 5.41
CA SER A 144 20.02 6.20 5.68
C SER A 144 18.91 5.18 5.44
N SER A 145 19.30 3.92 5.25
CA SER A 145 18.37 2.77 5.17
C SER A 145 17.49 2.55 6.42
N SER A 146 17.59 3.39 7.42
CA SER A 146 16.89 3.31 8.70
C SER A 146 15.90 4.44 8.97
N ASN A 147 15.81 5.45 8.10
CA ASN A 147 14.87 6.57 8.28
C ASN A 147 13.55 6.28 7.59
N PHE A 148 12.68 5.58 8.32
CA PHE A 148 11.33 5.26 7.87
C PHE A 148 10.32 5.90 8.82
N ALA A 149 9.32 6.55 8.23
CA ALA A 149 8.11 6.94 8.92
C ALA A 149 7.15 5.75 9.00
N GLY A 150 6.13 5.85 9.80
CA GLY A 150 4.94 5.00 9.75
C GLY A 150 5.21 3.52 9.52
N ARG A 151 5.44 2.75 10.60
CA ARG A 151 5.70 1.31 10.52
C ARG A 151 4.46 0.50 10.88
N LEU A 152 4.21 -0.54 10.13
CA LEU A 152 3.20 -1.55 10.41
C LEU A 152 3.88 -2.87 10.74
N TYR A 153 3.52 -3.44 11.88
CA TYR A 153 4.06 -4.66 12.45
C TYR A 153 3.03 -5.77 12.37
N ALA A 154 3.53 -7.01 12.31
CA ALA A 154 2.73 -8.19 12.58
C ALA A 154 3.52 -9.12 13.49
N ALA A 155 2.92 -9.52 14.60
CA ALA A 155 3.43 -10.60 15.44
C ALA A 155 2.65 -11.87 15.11
N VAL A 156 3.40 -12.94 14.83
CA VAL A 156 2.85 -14.28 14.66
C VAL A 156 3.08 -15.04 15.94
N GLU A 157 1.98 -15.50 16.56
CA GLU A 157 2.01 -16.24 17.80
C GLU A 157 2.60 -17.63 17.61
N ALA A 158 3.39 -18.07 18.58
CA ALA A 158 3.85 -19.45 18.62
C ALA A 158 2.68 -20.39 18.94
N MET A 159 2.62 -21.52 18.23
CA MET A 159 1.60 -22.54 18.44
C MET A 159 2.05 -23.54 19.49
N ASP A 160 1.13 -23.98 20.32
CA ASP A 160 1.32 -25.15 21.19
C ASP A 160 1.48 -26.40 20.33
N GLU A 161 2.59 -27.12 20.48
CA GLU A 161 2.93 -28.29 19.63
C GLU A 161 1.96 -29.47 19.84
N VAL A 162 1.28 -29.54 20.99
CA VAL A 162 0.39 -30.64 21.34
C VAL A 162 -1.04 -30.38 20.85
N THR A 163 -1.53 -29.16 21.07
CA THR A 163 -2.92 -28.79 20.73
C THR A 163 -3.06 -28.18 19.34
N GLY A 164 -1.98 -27.66 18.76
CA GLY A 164 -2.00 -26.94 17.49
C GLY A 164 -2.78 -25.62 17.56
N THR A 165 -2.92 -25.04 18.75
CA THR A 165 -3.59 -23.76 18.99
C THR A 165 -2.63 -22.70 19.47
N PRO A 166 -2.86 -21.39 19.17
CA PRO A 166 -2.05 -20.32 19.73
C PRO A 166 -2.11 -20.27 21.26
N PHE A 167 -1.01 -19.95 21.91
CA PHE A 167 -0.96 -19.84 23.38
C PHE A 167 -1.89 -18.74 23.93
N THR A 168 -2.11 -17.68 23.15
CA THR A 168 -2.98 -16.55 23.52
C THR A 168 -4.38 -16.67 22.96
N GLY A 169 -4.68 -17.68 22.13
CA GLY A 169 -5.95 -17.82 21.42
C GLY A 169 -6.03 -16.99 20.12
N GLN A 170 -5.03 -16.18 19.82
CA GLN A 170 -4.90 -15.39 18.62
C GLN A 170 -3.63 -15.77 17.84
N GLU A 171 -3.75 -15.92 16.52
CA GLU A 171 -2.62 -16.34 15.67
C GLU A 171 -1.74 -15.15 15.25
N ILE A 172 -2.35 -13.97 15.08
CA ILE A 172 -1.68 -12.76 14.56
C ILE A 172 -2.08 -11.57 15.42
N SER A 173 -1.11 -10.71 15.76
CA SER A 173 -1.35 -9.39 16.32
C SER A 173 -0.78 -8.33 15.39
N PHE A 174 -1.50 -7.22 15.20
CA PHE A 174 -1.03 -6.07 14.46
C PHE A 174 -0.49 -4.99 15.37
N GLY A 175 0.51 -4.26 14.89
CA GLY A 175 1.08 -3.14 15.62
C GLY A 175 1.43 -1.98 14.69
N ILE A 176 1.42 -0.77 15.22
CA ILE A 176 1.85 0.44 14.49
C ILE A 176 2.86 1.24 15.29
N ASN A 177 3.76 1.92 14.58
CA ASN A 177 4.61 2.95 15.15
C ASN A 177 4.77 4.09 14.14
N LYS A 178 4.49 5.32 14.55
CA LYS A 178 4.54 6.48 13.67
C LYS A 178 5.96 6.85 13.21
N SER A 179 7.00 6.35 13.89
CA SER A 179 8.40 6.60 13.50
C SER A 179 9.32 5.40 13.75
N SER A 180 10.61 5.57 13.45
CA SER A 180 11.64 4.58 13.75
C SER A 180 11.99 4.45 15.23
N ASP A 181 11.65 5.46 16.01
CA ASP A 181 11.95 5.57 17.44
C ASP A 181 10.64 5.50 18.24
N GLY A 182 10.63 4.76 19.31
CA GLY A 182 9.49 4.60 20.19
C GLY A 182 8.96 3.17 20.22
N GLN A 183 7.91 2.97 20.97
CA GLN A 183 7.28 1.66 21.12
C GLN A 183 6.05 1.56 20.20
N ALA A 184 5.88 0.41 19.56
CA ALA A 184 4.69 0.13 18.80
C ALA A 184 3.47 0.00 19.73
N VAL A 185 2.33 0.44 19.25
CA VAL A 185 1.01 0.16 19.83
C VAL A 185 0.46 -1.10 19.15
N TRP A 186 -0.04 -2.04 19.92
CA TRP A 186 -0.46 -3.36 19.44
C TRP A 186 -1.93 -3.64 19.69
N THR A 187 -2.54 -4.46 18.83
CA THR A 187 -3.84 -5.08 19.14
C THR A 187 -3.69 -6.00 20.36
N ASN A 188 -4.72 -6.03 21.20
CA ASN A 188 -4.71 -6.88 22.36
C ASN A 188 -4.97 -8.35 21.95
N PRO A 189 -4.05 -9.28 22.21
CA PRO A 189 -4.25 -10.68 21.85
C PRO A 189 -5.33 -11.39 22.67
N GLU A 190 -5.80 -10.81 23.75
CA GLU A 190 -6.85 -11.36 24.64
C GLU A 190 -8.25 -10.80 24.33
N GLU A 191 -8.36 -9.84 23.38
CA GLU A 191 -9.60 -9.16 23.05
C GLU A 191 -9.93 -9.29 21.55
N GLU A 192 -11.22 -9.44 21.24
CA GLU A 192 -11.69 -9.41 19.86
C GLU A 192 -11.52 -8.02 19.21
N PRO A 193 -11.31 -7.98 17.89
CA PRO A 193 -11.31 -9.09 16.93
C PRO A 193 -10.01 -9.91 16.94
N PHE A 194 -10.14 -11.24 16.83
CA PHE A 194 -9.01 -12.15 16.67
C PHE A 194 -8.61 -12.27 15.20
N PHE A 195 -7.30 -12.31 14.95
CA PHE A 195 -6.75 -12.42 13.60
C PHE A 195 -6.09 -13.79 13.41
N THR A 196 -6.44 -14.46 12.31
CA THR A 196 -6.07 -15.86 12.05
C THR A 196 -5.37 -16.03 10.71
N PHE A 197 -4.73 -17.18 10.49
CA PHE A 197 -4.10 -17.53 9.21
C PHE A 197 -5.13 -17.78 8.10
N ASP A 198 -4.65 -17.72 6.85
CA ASP A 198 -5.42 -17.96 5.61
C ASP A 198 -6.66 -17.06 5.44
N GLN A 199 -6.76 -16.01 6.24
CA GLN A 199 -7.78 -14.97 6.13
C GLN A 199 -7.24 -13.75 5.41
N THR A 200 -7.95 -13.25 4.42
CA THR A 200 -7.65 -11.95 3.79
C THR A 200 -8.17 -10.82 4.66
N TYR A 201 -7.30 -9.90 5.03
CA TYR A 201 -7.61 -8.67 5.76
C TYR A 201 -7.49 -7.47 4.82
N LEU A 202 -8.43 -6.55 4.86
CA LEU A 202 -8.22 -5.22 4.33
C LEU A 202 -7.56 -4.37 5.41
N ILE A 203 -6.40 -3.85 5.09
CA ILE A 203 -5.63 -2.93 5.93
C ILE A 203 -5.77 -1.53 5.34
N VAL A 204 -6.17 -0.56 6.16
CA VAL A 204 -6.04 0.86 5.82
C VAL A 204 -5.15 1.52 6.87
N TYR A 205 -4.00 1.99 6.41
CA TYR A 205 -3.04 2.71 7.24
C TYR A 205 -3.11 4.19 6.90
N LYS A 206 -3.51 5.00 7.88
CA LYS A 206 -3.56 6.46 7.76
C LYS A 206 -2.37 7.05 8.50
N TYR A 207 -1.72 8.03 7.89
CA TYR A 207 -0.61 8.75 8.47
C TYR A 207 -0.79 10.25 8.26
N HIS A 208 -0.73 11.01 9.33
CA HIS A 208 -0.72 12.46 9.31
C HIS A 208 0.69 12.95 9.61
N VAL A 209 1.23 13.74 8.71
CA VAL A 209 2.50 14.46 8.91
C VAL A 209 2.17 15.76 9.60
N GLY A 210 2.64 15.93 10.82
CA GLY A 210 2.41 17.13 11.60
C GLY A 210 3.13 18.38 11.07
N VAL A 211 2.96 19.48 11.76
CA VAL A 211 3.54 20.77 11.37
C VAL A 211 4.94 20.91 11.95
N ILE A 212 5.92 21.21 11.10
CA ILE A 212 7.26 21.58 11.56
C ILE A 212 7.20 23.00 12.10
N ASN A 213 7.28 23.16 13.42
CA ASN A 213 7.14 24.44 14.13
C ASN A 213 8.50 25.06 14.51
N GLY A 214 9.56 24.26 14.57
CA GLY A 214 10.90 24.71 14.90
C GLY A 214 11.71 25.14 13.68
N ALA A 215 12.56 26.16 13.85
CA ALA A 215 13.52 26.55 12.82
C ALA A 215 14.78 25.65 12.81
N THR A 216 14.97 24.88 13.89
CA THR A 216 16.13 24.00 14.08
C THR A 216 15.69 22.64 14.65
N ALA A 217 16.50 21.62 14.49
CA ALA A 217 16.26 20.31 15.09
C ALA A 217 16.16 20.32 16.62
N ALA A 218 16.78 21.31 17.27
CA ALA A 218 16.73 21.47 18.72
C ALA A 218 15.39 22.05 19.18
N GLU A 219 14.83 23.00 18.43
CA GLU A 219 13.51 23.59 18.69
C GLU A 219 12.38 22.62 18.38
N GLU A 220 12.52 21.82 17.32
CA GLU A 220 11.56 20.79 16.94
C GLU A 220 11.57 19.56 17.87
N LYS A 221 12.66 19.41 18.64
CA LYS A 221 12.79 18.29 19.55
C LYS A 221 11.72 18.32 20.65
N GLY A 222 10.81 17.34 20.61
CA GLY A 222 9.70 17.24 21.55
C GLY A 222 8.36 17.71 20.97
N ASN A 223 8.36 18.22 19.74
CA ASN A 223 7.15 18.32 18.95
C ASN A 223 6.88 16.95 18.32
N TYR A 224 5.78 16.30 18.70
CA TYR A 224 5.45 14.93 18.32
C TYR A 224 4.04 14.86 17.76
N ASP A 225 3.72 15.76 16.84
CA ASP A 225 2.37 15.96 16.29
C ASP A 225 2.04 15.09 15.06
N ASP A 226 2.98 14.26 14.60
CA ASP A 226 2.61 13.17 13.67
C ASP A 226 1.66 12.19 14.34
N GLU A 227 0.71 11.69 13.57
CA GLU A 227 -0.22 10.66 14.05
C GLU A 227 -0.35 9.50 13.05
N SER A 228 -0.63 8.30 13.55
CA SER A 228 -0.87 7.13 12.72
C SER A 228 -2.05 6.30 13.22
N TRP A 229 -2.85 5.82 12.28
CA TRP A 229 -4.02 4.99 12.54
C TRP A 229 -3.97 3.72 11.69
N LEU A 230 -4.42 2.62 12.26
CA LEU A 230 -4.63 1.37 11.57
C LEU A 230 -6.09 0.99 11.65
N TYR A 231 -6.68 0.67 10.52
CA TYR A 231 -7.99 0.07 10.41
C TYR A 231 -7.81 -1.32 9.80
N VAL A 232 -8.33 -2.35 10.48
CA VAL A 232 -8.34 -3.74 9.99
C VAL A 232 -9.79 -4.14 9.71
N ASN A 233 -10.06 -4.54 8.49
CA ASN A 233 -11.41 -4.88 7.99
C ASN A 233 -12.46 -3.78 8.28
N PRO A 234 -12.18 -2.52 7.92
CA PRO A 234 -13.11 -1.44 8.20
C PRO A 234 -14.36 -1.51 7.33
N VAL A 235 -15.41 -0.83 7.75
CA VAL A 235 -16.54 -0.49 6.88
C VAL A 235 -16.06 0.50 5.81
N LEU A 236 -16.37 0.22 4.53
CA LEU A 236 -15.78 0.97 3.40
C LEU A 236 -16.52 2.27 3.08
N SER A 237 -17.80 2.39 3.43
CA SER A 237 -18.65 3.51 3.03
C SER A 237 -18.22 4.88 3.56
N ALA A 238 -17.46 4.91 4.66
CA ALA A 238 -16.85 6.12 5.21
C ALA A 238 -15.72 5.73 6.18
N GLU A 239 -14.80 6.65 6.45
CA GLU A 239 -13.77 6.44 7.47
C GLU A 239 -14.45 6.21 8.84
N PRO A 240 -14.17 5.09 9.52
CA PRO A 240 -14.71 4.83 10.85
C PRO A 240 -14.25 5.87 11.86
N ALA A 241 -15.11 6.25 12.78
CA ALA A 241 -14.76 7.18 13.86
C ALA A 241 -13.67 6.64 14.79
N GLU A 242 -13.59 5.33 14.93
CA GLU A 242 -12.60 4.65 15.76
C GLU A 242 -11.74 3.73 14.88
N ALA A 243 -10.43 3.84 15.02
CA ALA A 243 -9.47 2.97 14.39
C ALA A 243 -9.24 1.70 15.23
N THR A 244 -8.78 0.63 14.62
CA THR A 244 -8.31 -0.57 15.32
C THR A 244 -7.14 -0.23 16.25
N LEU A 245 -6.20 0.61 15.76
CA LEU A 245 -5.10 1.17 16.56
C LEU A 245 -4.93 2.65 16.21
N HIS A 246 -4.55 3.44 17.21
CA HIS A 246 -4.20 4.84 17.06
C HIS A 246 -2.97 5.17 17.90
N GLN A 247 -1.93 5.70 17.25
CA GLN A 247 -0.76 6.25 17.93
C GLN A 247 -0.72 7.77 17.68
N LYS A 248 -1.01 8.53 18.73
CA LYS A 248 -1.11 9.98 18.71
C LYS A 248 0.05 10.65 19.43
N ASP A 249 0.12 11.95 19.29
CA ASP A 249 0.97 12.81 20.14
C ASP A 249 0.61 12.61 21.64
N PRO A 250 1.58 12.57 22.57
CA PRO A 250 3.03 12.54 22.37
C PRO A 250 3.64 11.12 22.35
N GLN A 251 2.91 10.14 21.88
CA GLN A 251 3.32 8.74 21.84
C GLN A 251 4.37 8.48 20.75
N GLY A 252 5.59 8.28 21.16
CA GLY A 252 6.70 8.07 20.22
C GLY A 252 7.29 9.39 19.71
N LYS A 253 8.14 9.31 18.70
CA LYS A 253 8.77 10.45 18.05
C LYS A 253 8.27 10.57 16.62
N ASP A 254 8.26 11.82 16.12
CA ASP A 254 7.86 12.07 14.73
C ASP A 254 8.88 11.55 13.73
N ALA A 255 8.39 11.22 12.54
CA ALA A 255 9.23 10.79 11.44
C ALA A 255 10.00 11.96 10.83
N PHE A 256 9.38 13.13 10.78
CA PHE A 256 9.98 14.34 10.24
C PHE A 256 10.81 15.06 11.28
N ARG A 257 12.04 15.38 10.88
CA ARG A 257 12.98 16.17 11.70
C ARG A 257 13.71 17.15 10.81
N LEU A 258 13.98 18.31 11.37
CA LEU A 258 14.91 19.25 10.75
C LEU A 258 16.35 18.76 10.94
N SER A 259 17.18 18.96 9.92
CA SER A 259 18.62 18.79 10.07
C SER A 259 19.18 19.79 11.08
N SER A 260 20.40 19.57 11.58
CA SER A 260 21.09 20.51 12.45
C SER A 260 21.26 21.92 11.85
N SER A 261 21.15 22.06 10.53
CA SER A 261 21.18 23.32 9.79
C SER A 261 19.79 23.94 9.57
N GLY A 262 18.73 23.43 10.18
CA GLY A 262 17.37 23.94 10.02
C GLY A 262 16.69 23.57 8.69
N LYS A 263 17.23 22.59 7.95
CA LYS A 263 16.62 22.10 6.73
C LYS A 263 15.75 20.87 7.01
N GLU A 264 14.59 20.83 6.41
CA GLU A 264 13.74 19.66 6.39
C GLU A 264 14.50 18.43 5.89
N MET A 265 14.41 17.31 6.60
CA MET A 265 15.21 16.12 6.31
C MET A 265 14.67 15.28 5.15
N GLY A 266 13.52 15.61 4.60
CA GLY A 266 12.97 14.91 3.45
C GLY A 266 11.45 14.96 3.37
N SER A 267 10.91 14.27 2.40
CA SER A 267 9.48 14.07 2.18
C SER A 267 9.12 12.59 2.26
N LEU A 268 7.87 12.27 2.60
CA LEU A 268 7.36 10.92 2.42
C LEU A 268 7.16 10.70 0.93
N ARG A 269 7.80 9.69 0.33
CA ARG A 269 7.82 9.52 -1.12
C ARG A 269 7.42 8.14 -1.60
N GLY A 270 7.24 7.18 -0.74
CA GLY A 270 6.93 5.82 -1.12
C GLY A 270 6.65 4.95 0.09
N PHE A 271 6.51 3.68 -0.15
CA PHE A 271 6.49 2.68 0.89
C PHE A 271 7.53 1.59 0.58
N TYR A 272 7.89 0.85 1.61
CA TYR A 272 8.74 -0.31 1.47
C TYR A 272 8.10 -1.52 2.12
N LEU A 273 8.40 -2.69 1.53
CA LEU A 273 8.11 -3.99 2.09
C LEU A 273 9.42 -4.57 2.61
N ARG A 274 9.41 -4.97 3.87
CA ARG A 274 10.62 -5.42 4.53
C ARG A 274 10.78 -6.93 4.47
N GLY A 275 12.01 -7.36 4.17
CA GLY A 275 12.44 -8.73 4.33
C GLY A 275 13.14 -8.93 5.67
N GLY A 276 12.67 -9.85 6.49
CA GLY A 276 13.30 -10.26 7.74
C GLY A 276 14.06 -11.58 7.60
N GLU A 277 14.88 -11.91 8.61
CA GLU A 277 15.59 -13.20 8.71
C GLU A 277 14.84 -14.14 9.65
N PRO A 278 14.60 -15.40 9.25
CA PRO A 278 14.05 -16.40 10.16
C PRO A 278 14.93 -16.61 11.37
N GLY A 279 14.31 -16.78 12.55
CA GLY A 279 15.02 -17.08 13.80
C GLY A 279 15.87 -15.95 14.37
N LYS A 280 15.65 -14.71 13.92
CA LYS A 280 16.28 -13.50 14.46
C LYS A 280 15.25 -12.63 15.16
N ALA A 281 15.71 -11.69 15.97
CA ALA A 281 14.82 -10.70 16.62
C ALA A 281 14.01 -9.84 15.64
N ASN A 282 14.47 -9.76 14.40
CA ASN A 282 13.82 -9.05 13.29
C ASN A 282 13.12 -10.02 12.31
N ALA A 283 12.70 -11.17 12.78
CA ALA A 283 11.97 -12.13 11.96
C ALA A 283 10.61 -11.58 11.53
N ILE A 284 10.27 -11.84 10.28
CA ILE A 284 8.97 -11.52 9.67
C ILE A 284 8.44 -12.81 9.08
N ALA A 285 7.21 -13.16 9.44
CA ALA A 285 6.52 -14.31 8.89
C ALA A 285 6.22 -14.14 7.38
N PRO A 286 6.06 -15.22 6.62
CA PRO A 286 5.55 -15.13 5.25
C PRO A 286 4.22 -14.38 5.23
N TYR A 287 4.04 -13.53 4.22
CA TYR A 287 2.77 -12.83 3.99
C TYR A 287 2.50 -12.66 2.49
N ILE A 288 1.24 -12.50 2.15
CA ILE A 288 0.78 -12.15 0.82
C ILE A 288 0.16 -10.75 0.91
N ILE A 289 0.54 -9.86 0.00
CA ILE A 289 0.01 -8.50 -0.08
C ILE A 289 -0.47 -8.22 -1.51
N ASP A 290 -1.57 -7.49 -1.63
CA ASP A 290 -2.16 -7.18 -2.93
C ASP A 290 -2.99 -5.89 -2.91
N GLY A 291 -3.27 -5.35 -4.10
CA GLY A 291 -4.19 -4.25 -4.29
C GLY A 291 -3.79 -2.98 -3.53
N ILE A 292 -2.52 -2.56 -3.61
CA ILE A 292 -2.03 -1.41 -2.86
C ILE A 292 -2.48 -0.11 -3.52
N ARG A 293 -3.18 0.74 -2.75
CA ARG A 293 -3.65 2.05 -3.16
C ARG A 293 -3.19 3.10 -2.16
N VAL A 294 -2.65 4.21 -2.67
CA VAL A 294 -2.18 5.34 -1.85
C VAL A 294 -2.86 6.61 -2.32
N GLY A 295 -3.37 7.41 -1.41
CA GLY A 295 -4.09 8.64 -1.75
C GLY A 295 -4.28 9.58 -0.56
N TYR A 296 -4.98 10.68 -0.82
CA TYR A 296 -5.20 11.74 0.17
C TYR A 296 -6.53 11.62 0.92
N SER A 297 -7.42 10.75 0.48
CA SER A 297 -8.72 10.57 1.13
C SER A 297 -9.05 9.08 1.33
N TRP A 298 -9.92 8.82 2.29
CA TRP A 298 -10.48 7.47 2.52
C TRP A 298 -11.11 6.91 1.25
N GLU A 299 -11.99 7.69 0.63
CA GLU A 299 -12.73 7.29 -0.56
C GLU A 299 -11.82 6.97 -1.74
N SER A 300 -10.69 7.69 -1.88
CA SER A 300 -9.75 7.45 -2.97
C SER A 300 -9.05 6.10 -2.85
N VAL A 301 -8.77 5.64 -1.62
CA VAL A 301 -8.02 4.39 -1.42
C VAL A 301 -8.93 3.18 -1.24
N VAL A 302 -10.09 3.30 -0.56
CA VAL A 302 -10.98 2.17 -0.35
C VAL A 302 -12.08 2.06 -1.39
N GLY A 303 -12.43 3.17 -2.07
CA GLY A 303 -13.60 3.37 -2.90
C GLY A 303 -14.14 2.10 -3.56
N GLU A 304 -15.44 1.97 -3.64
CA GLU A 304 -16.06 0.82 -4.28
C GLU A 304 -15.49 0.68 -5.71
N GLN A 305 -15.13 -0.54 -6.09
CA GLN A 305 -15.14 -0.86 -7.50
C GLN A 305 -16.57 -0.54 -7.95
N THR A 306 -16.76 0.63 -8.56
CA THR A 306 -17.90 0.78 -9.45
C THR A 306 -17.67 -0.34 -10.46
N PRO A 307 -18.49 -1.41 -10.46
CA PRO A 307 -18.37 -2.37 -11.53
C PRO A 307 -18.37 -1.53 -12.79
N ILE A 308 -17.34 -1.63 -13.62
CA ILE A 308 -17.45 -1.18 -15.01
C ILE A 308 -18.53 -2.11 -15.54
N SER A 309 -19.79 -1.73 -15.27
CA SER A 309 -20.98 -2.41 -15.76
C SER A 309 -20.94 -2.19 -17.25
N ASN A 310 -20.54 -3.22 -17.93
CA ASN A 310 -20.36 -3.32 -19.37
C ASN A 310 -19.17 -2.50 -19.90
N THR A 311 -18.00 -3.06 -19.90
CA THR A 311 -17.29 -3.13 -21.16
C THR A 311 -18.24 -3.85 -22.12
N GLN A 312 -19.20 -3.13 -22.74
CA GLN A 312 -19.60 -3.53 -24.07
C GLN A 312 -18.28 -3.74 -24.78
N VAL A 313 -18.01 -4.96 -25.15
CA VAL A 313 -16.96 -5.28 -26.14
C VAL A 313 -17.38 -4.50 -27.35
N LEU A 314 -16.97 -3.23 -27.42
CA LEU A 314 -17.29 -2.36 -28.52
C LEU A 314 -16.68 -3.06 -29.71
N ALA A 315 -17.49 -3.42 -30.67
CA ALA A 315 -17.04 -4.01 -31.91
C ALA A 315 -15.78 -3.27 -32.38
N PRO A 316 -14.74 -3.96 -32.83
CA PRO A 316 -13.49 -3.31 -33.22
C PRO A 316 -13.76 -2.18 -34.21
N ALA A 317 -13.15 -1.05 -33.96
CA ALA A 317 -13.31 0.12 -34.81
C ALA A 317 -12.54 -0.12 -36.13
N THR A 318 -13.22 0.01 -37.26
CA THR A 318 -12.63 -0.11 -38.59
C THR A 318 -12.64 1.25 -39.28
N LYS A 319 -11.48 1.67 -39.78
CA LYS A 319 -11.38 2.86 -40.63
C LYS A 319 -11.90 2.52 -42.03
N ILE A 320 -12.87 3.28 -42.52
CA ILE A 320 -13.40 3.14 -43.86
C ILE A 320 -13.27 4.47 -44.61
N ILE A 321 -13.22 4.42 -45.94
CA ILE A 321 -13.27 5.61 -46.79
C ILE A 321 -14.53 5.49 -47.63
N GLU A 322 -15.46 6.42 -47.47
CA GLU A 322 -16.71 6.46 -48.18
C GLU A 322 -16.94 7.89 -48.73
N ASN A 323 -17.20 7.98 -50.01
CA ASN A 323 -17.35 9.28 -50.73
C ASN A 323 -16.19 10.26 -50.53
N GLY A 324 -14.94 9.73 -50.40
CA GLY A 324 -13.74 10.53 -50.18
C GLY A 324 -13.56 11.04 -48.74
N GLN A 325 -14.41 10.65 -47.80
CA GLN A 325 -14.33 10.99 -46.39
C GLN A 325 -13.83 9.78 -45.59
N VAL A 326 -13.00 10.07 -44.61
CA VAL A 326 -12.54 9.05 -43.63
C VAL A 326 -13.56 8.93 -42.51
N LEU A 327 -14.11 7.73 -42.35
CA LEU A 327 -15.11 7.41 -41.35
C LEU A 327 -14.60 6.27 -40.46
N ILE A 328 -15.13 6.18 -39.23
CA ILE A 328 -14.87 5.11 -38.30
C ILE A 328 -16.15 4.30 -38.14
N ARG A 329 -16.14 3.02 -38.56
CA ARG A 329 -17.24 2.09 -38.35
C ARG A 329 -17.00 1.24 -37.10
N ARG A 330 -18.01 1.15 -36.23
CA ARG A 330 -17.99 0.35 -35.02
C ARG A 330 -19.31 -0.43 -34.91
N GLY A 331 -19.26 -1.72 -35.26
CA GLY A 331 -20.48 -2.50 -35.47
C GLY A 331 -21.31 -1.94 -36.63
N GLU A 332 -22.58 -1.68 -36.39
CA GLU A 332 -23.50 -1.08 -37.36
C GLU A 332 -23.44 0.46 -37.41
N ASN A 333 -22.75 1.08 -36.46
CA ASN A 333 -22.66 2.55 -36.36
C ASN A 333 -21.45 3.11 -37.11
N THR A 334 -21.64 4.23 -37.78
CA THR A 334 -20.58 4.97 -38.50
C THR A 334 -20.41 6.34 -37.87
N TYR A 335 -19.19 6.79 -37.72
CA TYR A 335 -18.83 8.05 -37.09
C TYR A 335 -17.87 8.82 -38.00
N ASN A 336 -17.95 10.14 -37.96
CA ASN A 336 -16.94 11.01 -38.58
C ASN A 336 -15.68 11.09 -37.68
N LEU A 337 -14.62 11.75 -38.15
CA LEU A 337 -13.36 11.90 -37.38
C LEU A 337 -13.51 12.73 -36.09
N LEU A 338 -14.59 13.46 -35.93
CA LEU A 338 -14.92 14.22 -34.71
C LEU A 338 -15.73 13.40 -33.71
N GLY A 339 -16.01 12.11 -34.01
CA GLY A 339 -16.78 11.22 -33.15
C GLY A 339 -18.30 11.40 -33.25
N THR A 340 -18.80 12.16 -34.20
CA THR A 340 -20.24 12.33 -34.44
C THR A 340 -20.77 11.12 -35.22
N GLN A 341 -21.80 10.46 -34.72
CA GLN A 341 -22.48 9.38 -35.40
C GLN A 341 -23.25 9.94 -36.63
N LEU A 342 -23.16 9.24 -37.76
CA LEU A 342 -23.77 9.56 -39.02
C LEU A 342 -25.06 8.77 -39.25
#